data_8c14d319894504192bd6a9b5870e243c
#
_entry.id   8c14d319894504192bd6a9b5870e243c
#
_cell.length_a   1.000
_cell.length_b   1.000
_cell.length_c   1.000
_cell.angle_alpha   90.00
_cell.angle_beta   90.00
_cell.angle_gamma   90.00
#
_symmetry.space_group_name_H-M   'P 1'
#
loop_
_entity.id
_entity.type
_entity.pdbx_description
1 polymer ?
#
loop_
_entity_poly.entity_id
_entity_poly.type
_entity_poly.pdbx_seq_one_letter_code
_entity_poly.pdbx_strand_id
1 'polypeptide(L)'
;SIKKIVCSISGNDYIDYEDNLLENGLDSLLLSQISGRIVSDIQEAQGMRFDEILRASLTMPTIMGIAQYISDCKNPSKNQMHSNAGNQTRNSYTVVYIFGDNENEIRDVLIEKLSASNISCKRVGGQEIIERWHEDISVKKKYIIAFSEMASLCITKASELLGENIIINRIFLINPSKAKESDLYLGDISIIDGNSVAIKSWEKAVLGNVREFESNSNDIFDIIMRELENDK
;
A
#
# COMPACT_ATOMS: atom_id res chain seq x y z
N SER A 1 7.22 17.27 -22.88
CA SER A 1 7.75 15.98 -22.39
C SER A 1 8.20 16.14 -20.93
N ILE A 2 8.14 15.10 -20.14
CA ILE A 2 8.51 15.09 -18.71
C ILE A 2 9.96 15.55 -18.53
N LYS A 3 10.90 15.08 -19.37
CA LYS A 3 12.32 15.50 -19.32
C LYS A 3 12.47 17.03 -19.37
N LYS A 4 11.73 17.72 -20.22
CA LYS A 4 11.78 19.20 -20.29
C LYS A 4 11.33 19.86 -18.98
N ILE A 5 10.30 19.32 -18.34
CA ILE A 5 9.82 19.83 -17.05
C ILE A 5 10.88 19.62 -15.97
N VAL A 6 11.46 18.41 -15.89
CA VAL A 6 12.51 18.07 -14.93
C VAL A 6 13.72 18.97 -15.11
N CYS A 7 14.26 19.07 -16.32
CA CYS A 7 15.42 19.93 -16.62
C CYS A 7 15.14 21.41 -16.32
N SER A 8 13.95 21.91 -16.68
CA SER A 8 13.55 23.30 -16.42
C SER A 8 13.47 23.64 -14.93
N ILE A 9 13.04 22.69 -14.08
CA ILE A 9 12.88 22.91 -12.64
C ILE A 9 14.20 22.67 -11.90
N SER A 10 14.94 21.62 -12.28
CA SER A 10 16.24 21.30 -11.66
C SER A 10 17.36 22.26 -12.07
N GLY A 11 17.23 22.94 -13.21
CA GLY A 11 18.30 23.70 -13.81
C GLY A 11 19.46 22.84 -14.38
N ASN A 12 19.24 21.51 -14.49
CA ASN A 12 20.23 20.56 -14.98
C ASN A 12 19.74 19.89 -16.26
N ASP A 13 20.36 20.23 -17.39
CA ASP A 13 20.01 19.71 -18.71
C ASP A 13 20.61 18.32 -19.01
N TYR A 14 21.47 17.82 -18.12
CA TYR A 14 22.21 16.56 -18.30
C TYR A 14 21.53 15.35 -17.66
N ILE A 15 20.36 15.52 -17.00
CA ILE A 15 19.62 14.43 -16.38
C ILE A 15 19.08 13.50 -17.48
N ASP A 16 19.44 12.22 -17.39
CA ASP A 16 18.94 11.20 -18.30
C ASP A 16 17.66 10.54 -17.80
N TYR A 17 17.02 9.73 -18.66
CA TYR A 17 15.72 9.12 -18.39
C TYR A 17 15.74 8.10 -17.24
N GLU A 18 16.88 7.45 -17.02
CA GLU A 18 17.10 6.43 -16.00
C GLU A 18 17.77 6.96 -14.74
N ASP A 19 18.23 8.22 -14.78
CA ASP A 19 18.89 8.84 -13.63
C ASP A 19 17.96 8.97 -12.44
N ASN A 20 18.47 8.63 -11.25
CA ASN A 20 17.76 8.84 -10.01
C ASN A 20 17.71 10.34 -9.69
N LEU A 21 16.52 10.92 -9.74
CA LEU A 21 16.30 12.35 -9.53
C LEU A 21 16.73 12.82 -8.13
N LEU A 22 16.54 11.98 -7.10
CA LEU A 22 16.94 12.30 -5.72
C LEU A 22 18.46 12.36 -5.59
N GLU A 23 19.19 11.42 -6.22
CA GLU A 23 20.66 11.41 -6.24
C GLU A 23 21.22 12.58 -7.06
N ASN A 24 20.47 13.07 -8.04
CA ASN A 24 20.80 14.26 -8.82
C ASN A 24 20.39 15.58 -8.13
N GLY A 25 20.08 15.54 -6.83
CA GLY A 25 19.85 16.73 -6.00
C GLY A 25 18.43 17.28 -6.04
N LEU A 26 17.46 16.57 -6.62
CA LEU A 26 16.07 16.98 -6.57
C LEU A 26 15.46 16.53 -5.22
N ASP A 27 15.13 17.49 -4.39
CA ASP A 27 14.44 17.24 -3.13
C ASP A 27 12.92 17.06 -3.32
N SER A 28 12.22 16.78 -2.23
CA SER A 28 10.77 16.59 -2.23
C SER A 28 9.98 17.82 -2.69
N LEU A 29 10.54 19.03 -2.50
CA LEU A 29 9.93 20.28 -2.94
C LEU A 29 10.00 20.40 -4.47
N LEU A 30 11.16 20.12 -5.04
CA LEU A 30 11.34 20.11 -6.50
C LEU A 30 10.51 19.01 -7.16
N LEU A 31 10.44 17.82 -6.57
CA LEU A 31 9.56 16.74 -7.05
C LEU A 31 8.09 17.12 -6.98
N SER A 32 7.67 17.86 -5.96
CA SER A 32 6.32 18.41 -5.86
C SER A 32 6.04 19.40 -7.00
N GLN A 33 6.96 20.31 -7.30
CA GLN A 33 6.82 21.25 -8.42
C GLN A 33 6.77 20.53 -9.77
N ILE A 34 7.63 19.53 -9.97
CA ILE A 34 7.64 18.69 -11.17
C ILE A 34 6.28 17.98 -11.32
N SER A 35 5.78 17.40 -10.26
CA SER A 35 4.48 16.68 -10.27
C SER A 35 3.32 17.62 -10.63
N GLY A 36 3.30 18.83 -10.07
CA GLY A 36 2.30 19.85 -10.41
C GLY A 36 2.35 20.24 -11.88
N ARG A 37 3.56 20.45 -12.43
CA ARG A 37 3.75 20.78 -13.86
C ARG A 37 3.40 19.58 -14.76
N ILE A 38 3.66 18.35 -14.36
CA ILE A 38 3.27 17.18 -15.14
C ILE A 38 1.74 17.11 -15.26
N VAL A 39 1.00 17.29 -14.16
CA VAL A 39 -0.47 17.25 -14.17
C VAL A 39 -1.03 18.38 -15.05
N SER A 40 -0.43 19.58 -15.04
CA SER A 40 -0.92 20.72 -15.79
C SER A 40 -0.54 20.69 -17.28
N ASP A 41 0.70 20.29 -17.59
CA ASP A 41 1.31 20.54 -18.90
C ASP A 41 1.38 19.27 -19.79
N ILE A 42 1.20 18.08 -19.19
CA ILE A 42 1.29 16.80 -19.91
C ILE A 42 -0.12 16.26 -20.20
N GLN A 43 -0.47 16.19 -21.49
CA GLN A 43 -1.79 15.75 -21.92
C GLN A 43 -2.10 14.31 -21.44
N GLU A 44 -1.10 13.46 -21.41
CA GLU A 44 -1.23 12.10 -20.93
C GLU A 44 -1.46 12.01 -19.40
N ALA A 45 -1.17 13.06 -18.65
CA ALA A 45 -1.42 13.14 -17.21
C ALA A 45 -2.72 13.91 -16.86
N GLN A 46 -3.43 14.42 -17.87
CA GLN A 46 -4.71 15.10 -17.63
C GLN A 46 -5.75 14.16 -17.01
N GLY A 47 -6.35 14.60 -15.92
CA GLY A 47 -7.31 13.82 -15.13
C GLY A 47 -6.67 12.96 -14.04
N MET A 48 -5.35 12.89 -13.97
CA MET A 48 -4.65 12.29 -12.83
C MET A 48 -4.58 13.27 -11.66
N ARG A 49 -4.54 12.74 -10.46
CA ARG A 49 -4.41 13.56 -9.26
C ARG A 49 -2.96 13.93 -9.01
N PHE A 50 -2.74 15.13 -8.48
CA PHE A 50 -1.40 15.62 -8.10
C PHE A 50 -0.66 14.66 -7.15
N ASP A 51 -1.36 14.17 -6.12
CA ASP A 51 -0.80 13.25 -5.14
C ASP A 51 -0.39 11.89 -5.73
N GLU A 52 -1.05 11.43 -6.80
CA GLU A 52 -0.67 10.21 -7.52
C GLU A 52 0.65 10.39 -8.27
N ILE A 53 0.83 11.50 -8.97
CA ILE A 53 2.08 11.80 -9.68
C ILE A 53 3.23 12.06 -8.71
N LEU A 54 2.96 12.79 -7.62
CA LEU A 54 3.96 13.04 -6.58
C LEU A 54 4.45 11.73 -5.94
N ARG A 55 3.52 10.83 -5.63
CA ARG A 55 3.86 9.50 -5.10
C ARG A 55 4.71 8.71 -6.09
N ALA A 56 4.31 8.68 -7.37
CA ALA A 56 5.10 8.03 -8.40
C ALA A 56 6.51 8.61 -8.51
N SER A 57 6.64 9.94 -8.41
CA SER A 57 7.94 10.62 -8.45
C SER A 57 8.84 10.31 -7.25
N LEU A 58 8.25 10.02 -6.09
CA LEU A 58 8.99 9.64 -4.89
C LEU A 58 9.36 8.14 -4.87
N THR A 59 8.49 7.27 -5.39
CA THR A 59 8.71 5.81 -5.38
C THR A 59 9.52 5.31 -6.57
N MET A 60 9.43 5.98 -7.70
CA MET A 60 10.20 5.72 -8.92
C MET A 60 10.86 7.01 -9.37
N PRO A 61 11.92 7.47 -8.69
CA PRO A 61 12.49 8.80 -8.88
C PRO A 61 13.35 8.89 -10.15
N THR A 62 12.79 8.45 -11.28
CA THR A 62 13.40 8.56 -12.61
C THR A 62 12.38 9.12 -13.60
N ILE A 63 12.84 9.82 -14.63
CA ILE A 63 11.96 10.32 -15.69
C ILE A 63 11.22 9.17 -16.38
N MET A 64 11.89 8.05 -16.59
CA MET A 64 11.30 6.85 -17.19
C MET A 64 10.24 6.24 -16.29
N GLY A 65 10.49 6.11 -14.97
CA GLY A 65 9.54 5.57 -14.01
C GLY A 65 8.25 6.40 -13.95
N ILE A 66 8.36 7.72 -13.91
CA ILE A 66 7.20 8.63 -13.93
C ILE A 66 6.43 8.48 -15.25
N ALA A 67 7.13 8.43 -16.39
CA ALA A 67 6.49 8.27 -17.70
C ALA A 67 5.78 6.93 -17.83
N GLN A 68 6.39 5.85 -17.34
CA GLN A 68 5.81 4.51 -17.32
C GLN A 68 4.54 4.49 -16.47
N TYR A 69 4.59 5.08 -15.27
CA TYR A 69 3.42 5.18 -14.38
C TYR A 69 2.23 5.86 -15.09
N ILE A 70 2.47 7.01 -15.76
CA ILE A 70 1.43 7.73 -16.49
C ILE A 70 0.88 6.89 -17.64
N SER A 71 1.75 6.20 -18.38
CA SER A 71 1.37 5.31 -19.48
C SER A 71 0.51 4.14 -19.00
N ASP A 72 0.90 3.51 -17.90
CA ASP A 72 0.21 2.36 -17.31
C ASP A 72 -1.18 2.74 -16.79
N CYS A 73 -1.32 3.93 -16.21
CA CYS A 73 -2.62 4.45 -15.79
C CYS A 73 -3.59 4.68 -16.96
N LYS A 74 -3.08 5.05 -18.14
CA LYS A 74 -3.93 5.29 -19.34
C LYS A 74 -4.15 4.06 -20.21
N ASN A 75 -3.19 3.14 -20.25
CA ASN A 75 -3.24 1.96 -21.10
C ASN A 75 -3.08 0.67 -20.30
N PRO A 76 -4.07 0.27 -19.49
CA PRO A 76 -3.95 -0.94 -18.67
C PRO A 76 -3.82 -2.23 -19.48
N SER A 77 -3.91 -2.14 -20.82
CA SER A 77 -3.96 -3.30 -21.74
C SER A 77 -2.63 -3.68 -22.40
N LYS A 78 -1.52 -2.94 -22.21
CA LYS A 78 -0.26 -3.18 -22.96
C LYS A 78 0.86 -3.90 -22.20
N ASN A 79 0.80 -4.06 -20.88
CA ASN A 79 1.86 -4.74 -20.12
C ASN A 79 1.58 -6.22 -19.85
N GLN A 80 1.17 -6.97 -20.92
CA GLN A 80 1.13 -8.44 -20.88
C GLN A 80 2.17 -9.02 -21.83
N MET A 81 3.45 -8.82 -21.54
CA MET A 81 4.52 -9.68 -22.08
C MET A 81 5.70 -9.66 -21.12
N HIS A 82 5.70 -10.57 -20.21
CA HIS A 82 6.78 -11.36 -19.59
C HIS A 82 6.37 -11.82 -18.18
N SER A 83 5.51 -12.82 -18.15
CA SER A 83 5.59 -13.93 -17.20
C SER A 83 4.46 -14.91 -17.49
N ASN A 84 4.81 -16.09 -17.93
CA ASN A 84 3.91 -17.23 -18.06
C ASN A 84 3.39 -17.62 -16.69
N ALA A 85 2.11 -17.49 -16.47
CA ALA A 85 1.23 -18.43 -15.76
C ALA A 85 -0.19 -17.84 -15.62
N GLY A 86 -1.17 -18.47 -16.25
CA GLY A 86 -2.55 -18.56 -15.76
C GLY A 86 -3.41 -17.28 -15.83
N ASN A 87 -4.40 -17.32 -16.72
CA ASN A 87 -5.56 -16.42 -16.77
C ASN A 87 -5.97 -15.84 -15.40
N GLN A 88 -5.69 -14.56 -15.15
CA GLN A 88 -6.38 -13.78 -14.13
C GLN A 88 -6.70 -12.38 -14.65
N THR A 89 -7.97 -12.15 -14.85
CA THR A 89 -8.58 -10.90 -15.28
C THR A 89 -8.45 -9.79 -14.23
N ARG A 90 -7.87 -8.67 -14.63
CA ARG A 90 -8.14 -7.24 -14.33
C ARG A 90 -8.80 -6.85 -13.00
N ASN A 91 -8.22 -7.15 -11.85
CA ASN A 91 -8.47 -6.38 -10.62
C ASN A 91 -7.25 -6.37 -9.67
N SER A 92 -6.05 -6.46 -10.19
CA SER A 92 -4.82 -6.69 -9.43
C SER A 92 -4.16 -5.44 -8.83
N TYR A 93 -4.95 -4.50 -8.34
CA TYR A 93 -4.38 -3.33 -7.66
C TYR A 93 -4.52 -3.39 -6.13
N THR A 94 -5.05 -4.48 -5.61
CA THR A 94 -5.20 -4.70 -4.17
C THR A 94 -4.42 -5.92 -3.75
N VAL A 95 -3.52 -5.75 -2.81
CA VAL A 95 -2.80 -6.85 -2.15
C VAL A 95 -3.11 -6.84 -0.66
N VAL A 96 -3.43 -8.01 -0.14
CA VAL A 96 -3.63 -8.24 1.28
C VAL A 96 -2.48 -9.10 1.81
N TYR A 97 -1.71 -8.56 2.73
CA TYR A 97 -0.65 -9.27 3.44
C TYR A 97 -1.24 -9.89 4.70
N ILE A 98 -1.11 -11.19 4.84
CA ILE A 98 -1.62 -11.92 5.99
C ILE A 98 -0.46 -12.30 6.89
N PHE A 99 -0.44 -11.68 8.06
CA PHE A 99 0.65 -11.71 9.00
C PHE A 99 0.51 -12.85 10.00
N GLY A 100 1.49 -13.75 10.03
CA GLY A 100 1.58 -14.85 10.98
C GLY A 100 2.10 -16.13 10.36
N ASP A 101 2.93 -16.83 11.13
CA ASP A 101 3.60 -18.07 10.71
C ASP A 101 2.83 -19.33 11.14
N ASN A 102 1.90 -19.23 12.08
CA ASN A 102 1.19 -20.38 12.65
C ASN A 102 0.01 -20.82 11.80
N GLU A 103 -0.25 -22.11 11.77
CA GLU A 103 -1.46 -22.70 11.18
C GLU A 103 -2.70 -22.16 11.91
N ASN A 104 -3.63 -21.59 11.15
CA ASN A 104 -4.87 -21.04 11.64
C ASN A 104 -5.96 -21.29 10.59
N GLU A 105 -6.96 -22.11 10.93
CA GLU A 105 -8.06 -22.47 10.03
C GLU A 105 -8.80 -21.24 9.49
N ILE A 106 -9.05 -20.23 10.32
CA ILE A 106 -9.74 -19.01 9.91
C ILE A 106 -8.91 -18.27 8.85
N ARG A 107 -7.60 -18.22 9.03
CA ARG A 107 -6.68 -17.61 8.07
C ARG A 107 -6.73 -18.29 6.71
N ASP A 108 -6.71 -19.61 6.69
CA ASP A 108 -6.65 -20.38 5.45
C ASP A 108 -7.97 -20.26 4.67
N VAL A 109 -9.11 -20.32 5.36
CA VAL A 109 -10.43 -20.05 4.79
C VAL A 109 -10.52 -18.62 4.25
N LEU A 110 -9.97 -17.65 4.98
CA LEU A 110 -9.96 -16.24 4.56
C LEU A 110 -9.12 -16.03 3.29
N ILE A 111 -7.94 -16.64 3.21
CA ILE A 111 -7.08 -16.60 2.01
C ILE A 111 -7.82 -17.19 0.81
N GLU A 112 -8.46 -18.32 0.98
CA GLU A 112 -9.21 -18.96 -0.10
C GLU A 112 -10.34 -18.05 -0.60
N LYS A 113 -11.17 -17.51 0.30
CA LYS A 113 -12.27 -16.59 -0.04
C LYS A 113 -11.80 -15.30 -0.71
N LEU A 114 -10.75 -14.66 -0.19
CA LEU A 114 -10.18 -13.44 -0.79
C LEU A 114 -9.61 -13.73 -2.18
N SER A 115 -8.89 -14.84 -2.34
CA SER A 115 -8.34 -15.26 -3.63
C SER A 115 -9.45 -15.58 -4.64
N ALA A 116 -10.53 -16.21 -4.23
CA ALA A 116 -11.71 -16.44 -5.06
C ALA A 116 -12.38 -15.13 -5.51
N SER A 117 -12.22 -14.05 -4.75
CA SER A 117 -12.70 -12.70 -5.07
C SER A 117 -11.68 -11.87 -5.87
N ASN A 118 -10.66 -12.50 -6.48
CA ASN A 118 -9.58 -11.88 -7.25
C ASN A 118 -8.73 -10.87 -6.45
N ILE A 119 -8.62 -11.05 -5.14
CA ILE A 119 -7.71 -10.27 -4.30
C ILE A 119 -6.42 -11.05 -4.12
N SER A 120 -5.30 -10.43 -4.43
CA SER A 120 -3.98 -11.05 -4.21
C SER A 120 -3.67 -11.14 -2.73
N CYS A 121 -3.48 -12.34 -2.21
CA CYS A 121 -3.13 -12.59 -0.82
C CYS A 121 -1.70 -13.11 -0.72
N LYS A 122 -0.91 -12.50 0.16
CA LYS A 122 0.46 -12.94 0.45
C LYS A 122 0.62 -13.24 1.93
N ARG A 123 1.08 -14.45 2.26
CA ARG A 123 1.50 -14.77 3.62
C ARG A 123 2.86 -14.15 3.87
N VAL A 124 3.03 -13.49 5.01
CA VAL A 124 4.27 -12.83 5.38
C VAL A 124 4.62 -13.11 6.83
N GLY A 125 5.86 -13.48 7.07
CA GLY A 125 6.45 -13.53 8.41
C GLY A 125 6.93 -12.15 8.86
N GLY A 126 7.30 -12.04 10.14
CA GLY A 126 7.63 -10.75 10.75
C GLY A 126 8.78 -9.98 10.08
N GLN A 127 9.76 -10.66 9.52
CA GLN A 127 10.90 -10.04 8.82
C GLN A 127 10.62 -9.86 7.32
N GLU A 128 9.91 -10.79 6.70
CA GLU A 128 9.68 -10.83 5.25
C GLU A 128 8.73 -9.72 4.75
N ILE A 129 7.93 -9.10 5.64
CA ILE A 129 6.94 -8.11 5.23
C ILE A 129 7.60 -6.90 4.58
N ILE A 130 8.75 -6.45 5.09
CA ILE A 130 9.47 -5.29 4.56
C ILE A 130 10.02 -5.61 3.16
N GLU A 131 10.68 -6.75 3.01
CA GLU A 131 11.27 -7.17 1.74
C GLU A 131 10.19 -7.33 0.65
N ARG A 132 9.12 -8.07 0.94
CA ARG A 132 8.02 -8.29 -0.01
C ARG A 132 7.24 -7.02 -0.34
N TRP A 133 7.23 -6.07 0.58
CA TRP A 133 6.57 -4.80 0.35
C TRP A 133 7.25 -3.97 -0.74
N HIS A 134 8.57 -4.03 -0.79
CA HIS A 134 9.34 -3.38 -1.85
C HIS A 134 9.12 -4.05 -3.22
N GLU A 135 8.82 -5.35 -3.26
CA GLU A 135 8.47 -6.05 -4.50
C GLU A 135 7.13 -5.57 -5.10
N ASP A 136 6.20 -5.10 -4.26
CA ASP A 136 4.86 -4.71 -4.67
C ASP A 136 4.69 -3.18 -4.81
N ILE A 137 5.72 -2.47 -5.26
CA ILE A 137 5.72 -1.00 -5.41
C ILE A 137 4.58 -0.53 -6.32
N SER A 138 4.23 -1.29 -7.35
CA SER A 138 3.17 -0.95 -8.32
C SER A 138 1.73 -1.14 -7.78
N VAL A 139 1.57 -1.76 -6.61
CA VAL A 139 0.26 -2.04 -6.04
C VAL A 139 -0.33 -0.79 -5.41
N LYS A 140 -1.52 -0.37 -5.88
CA LYS A 140 -2.18 0.86 -5.41
C LYS A 140 -2.75 0.75 -4.00
N LYS A 141 -3.27 -0.42 -3.62
CA LYS A 141 -3.93 -0.63 -2.34
C LYS A 141 -3.31 -1.80 -1.61
N LYS A 142 -2.80 -1.50 -0.45
CA LYS A 142 -2.09 -2.45 0.40
C LYS A 142 -2.76 -2.51 1.77
N TYR A 143 -3.12 -3.72 2.16
CA TYR A 143 -3.76 -4.00 3.43
C TYR A 143 -2.99 -5.06 4.18
N ILE A 144 -3.09 -5.04 5.48
CA ILE A 144 -2.51 -6.07 6.34
C ILE A 144 -3.63 -6.69 7.18
N ILE A 145 -3.58 -7.99 7.37
CA ILE A 145 -4.42 -8.73 8.31
C ILE A 145 -3.49 -9.39 9.31
N ALA A 146 -3.72 -9.15 10.59
CA ALA A 146 -2.97 -9.79 11.68
C ALA A 146 -3.92 -10.42 12.68
N PHE A 147 -3.55 -11.59 13.18
CA PHE A 147 -4.34 -12.37 14.13
C PHE A 147 -3.73 -12.31 15.53
N SER A 148 -4.58 -12.20 16.54
CA SER A 148 -4.26 -12.39 17.96
C SER A 148 -2.94 -11.76 18.43
N GLU A 149 -1.96 -12.56 18.77
CA GLU A 149 -0.68 -12.15 19.34
C GLU A 149 0.22 -11.43 18.33
N MET A 150 -0.01 -11.64 17.03
CA MET A 150 0.78 -11.02 15.98
C MET A 150 0.43 -9.54 15.77
N ALA A 151 -0.65 -9.03 16.38
CA ALA A 151 -1.10 -7.66 16.25
C ALA A 151 -0.01 -6.63 16.60
N SER A 152 0.65 -6.77 17.76
CA SER A 152 1.74 -5.87 18.17
C SER A 152 2.93 -5.90 17.21
N LEU A 153 3.36 -7.09 16.79
CA LEU A 153 4.47 -7.22 15.84
C LEU A 153 4.11 -6.61 14.48
N CYS A 154 2.88 -6.84 14.01
CA CYS A 154 2.35 -6.25 12.79
C CYS A 154 2.38 -4.71 12.86
N ILE A 155 1.91 -4.12 13.95
CA ILE A 155 1.89 -2.67 14.14
C ILE A 155 3.30 -2.09 14.19
N THR A 156 4.24 -2.76 14.88
CA THR A 156 5.64 -2.33 14.90
C THR A 156 6.22 -2.28 13.48
N LYS A 157 6.02 -3.33 12.70
CA LYS A 157 6.50 -3.39 11.31
C LYS A 157 5.79 -2.40 10.39
N ALA A 158 4.50 -2.20 10.57
CA ALA A 158 3.74 -1.19 9.83
C ALA A 158 4.23 0.24 10.12
N SER A 159 4.64 0.52 11.36
CA SER A 159 5.22 1.81 11.75
C SER A 159 6.61 2.02 11.15
N GLU A 160 7.43 0.97 11.05
CA GLU A 160 8.71 1.01 10.34
C GLU A 160 8.49 1.37 8.86
N LEU A 161 7.53 0.71 8.18
CA LEU A 161 7.17 0.99 6.78
C LEU A 161 6.69 2.42 6.57
N LEU A 162 5.89 2.96 7.50
CA LEU A 162 5.48 4.37 7.43
C LEU A 162 6.69 5.32 7.55
N GLY A 163 7.69 4.98 8.36
CA GLY A 163 8.96 5.71 8.45
C GLY A 163 9.71 5.75 7.11
N GLU A 164 9.50 4.76 6.26
CA GLU A 164 10.04 4.68 4.90
C GLU A 164 9.10 5.28 3.83
N ASN A 165 8.09 6.04 4.23
CA ASN A 165 7.05 6.62 3.37
C ASN A 165 6.19 5.59 2.61
N ILE A 166 6.12 4.35 3.09
CA ILE A 166 5.27 3.32 2.53
C ILE A 166 3.89 3.39 3.17
N ILE A 167 2.87 3.64 2.36
CA ILE A 167 1.49 3.81 2.83
C ILE A 167 0.79 2.45 2.88
N ILE A 168 0.25 2.14 4.06
CA ILE A 168 -0.69 1.05 4.31
C ILE A 168 -2.09 1.67 4.34
N ASN A 169 -2.99 1.17 3.51
CA ASN A 169 -4.35 1.70 3.45
C ASN A 169 -5.11 1.43 4.75
N ARG A 170 -5.00 0.20 5.26
CA ARG A 170 -5.62 -0.20 6.53
C ARG A 170 -5.01 -1.48 7.07
N ILE A 171 -5.02 -1.63 8.38
CA ILE A 171 -4.67 -2.88 9.06
C ILE A 171 -5.92 -3.46 9.71
N PHE A 172 -6.18 -4.74 9.47
CA PHE A 172 -7.23 -5.51 10.13
C PHE A 172 -6.59 -6.34 11.25
N LEU A 173 -7.02 -6.10 12.46
CA LEU A 173 -6.62 -6.86 13.64
C LEU A 173 -7.77 -7.79 14.03
N ILE A 174 -7.58 -9.10 13.89
CA ILE A 174 -8.60 -10.09 14.18
C ILE A 174 -8.33 -10.70 15.55
N ASN A 175 -9.29 -10.55 16.46
CA ASN A 175 -9.19 -11.01 17.85
C ASN A 175 -7.83 -10.61 18.49
N PRO A 176 -7.44 -9.33 18.43
CA PRO A 176 -6.12 -8.92 18.86
C PRO A 176 -5.94 -9.05 20.37
N SER A 177 -4.74 -9.37 20.81
CA SER A 177 -4.31 -9.17 22.18
C SER A 177 -4.26 -7.68 22.52
N LYS A 178 -4.12 -7.36 23.80
CA LYS A 178 -3.94 -5.98 24.27
C LYS A 178 -2.70 -5.34 23.63
N ALA A 179 -2.83 -4.09 23.19
CA ALA A 179 -1.70 -3.30 22.70
C ALA A 179 -0.64 -3.14 23.80
N LYS A 180 0.62 -3.20 23.42
CA LYS A 180 1.75 -2.89 24.32
C LYS A 180 1.94 -1.38 24.43
N GLU A 181 2.60 -0.92 25.48
CA GLU A 181 2.90 0.52 25.64
C GLU A 181 3.81 1.08 24.53
N SER A 182 4.61 0.21 23.91
CA SER A 182 5.47 0.58 22.78
C SER A 182 4.75 0.64 21.44
N ASP A 183 3.52 0.10 21.35
CA ASP A 183 2.78 0.09 20.11
C ASP A 183 2.26 1.49 19.80
N LEU A 184 2.73 2.08 18.73
CA LEU A 184 2.26 3.37 18.22
C LEU A 184 2.09 3.27 16.72
N TYR A 185 0.92 3.65 16.21
CA TYR A 185 0.63 3.62 14.79
C TYR A 185 -0.13 4.87 14.33
N LEU A 186 0.28 5.45 13.22
CA LEU A 186 -0.30 6.69 12.69
C LEU A 186 -1.41 6.45 11.66
N GLY A 187 -1.59 5.22 11.19
CA GLY A 187 -2.57 4.86 10.17
C GLY A 187 -3.89 4.32 10.74
N ASP A 188 -4.78 3.96 9.85
CA ASP A 188 -6.11 3.44 10.19
C ASP A 188 -6.09 1.94 10.48
N ILE A 189 -6.83 1.52 11.49
CA ILE A 189 -7.03 0.10 11.82
C ILE A 189 -8.52 -0.26 11.91
N SER A 190 -8.82 -1.53 11.65
CA SER A 190 -10.11 -2.15 11.91
C SER A 190 -9.92 -3.33 12.86
N ILE A 191 -10.59 -3.32 14.00
CA ILE A 191 -10.55 -4.39 14.98
C ILE A 191 -11.78 -5.25 14.79
N ILE A 192 -11.58 -6.55 14.60
CA ILE A 192 -12.64 -7.53 14.43
C ILE A 192 -12.58 -8.51 15.62
N ASP A 193 -13.68 -8.68 16.31
CA ASP A 193 -13.81 -9.54 17.50
C ASP A 193 -12.84 -9.22 18.63
N GLY A 194 -12.51 -7.95 18.81
CA GLY A 194 -11.72 -7.50 19.94
C GLY A 194 -12.52 -7.51 21.25
N ASN A 195 -11.91 -7.97 22.34
CA ASN A 195 -12.52 -7.74 23.64
C ASN A 195 -12.37 -6.26 24.07
N SER A 196 -13.23 -5.79 24.97
CA SER A 196 -13.29 -4.38 25.38
C SER A 196 -11.97 -3.82 25.94
N VAL A 197 -11.10 -4.66 26.51
CA VAL A 197 -9.79 -4.26 27.05
C VAL A 197 -8.79 -4.09 25.91
N ALA A 198 -8.78 -4.99 24.93
CA ALA A 198 -7.96 -4.89 23.75
C ALA A 198 -8.34 -3.64 22.95
N ILE A 199 -9.61 -3.43 22.64
CA ILE A 199 -10.13 -2.29 21.90
C ILE A 199 -9.63 -0.98 22.53
N LYS A 200 -9.92 -0.76 23.82
CA LYS A 200 -9.47 0.45 24.53
C LYS A 200 -7.96 0.65 24.56
N SER A 201 -7.18 -0.44 24.51
CA SER A 201 -5.72 -0.35 24.45
C SER A 201 -5.26 0.10 23.06
N TRP A 202 -5.90 -0.42 22.00
CA TRP A 202 -5.59 -0.05 20.62
C TRP A 202 -6.05 1.37 20.28
N GLU A 203 -7.19 1.83 20.79
CA GLU A 203 -7.63 3.23 20.66
C GLU A 203 -6.60 4.23 21.23
N LYS A 204 -5.81 3.83 22.23
CA LYS A 204 -4.74 4.66 22.79
C LYS A 204 -3.43 4.58 22.00
N ALA A 205 -3.18 3.45 21.37
CA ALA A 205 -1.96 3.15 20.63
C ALA A 205 -2.01 3.69 19.19
N VAL A 206 -3.20 3.95 18.65
CA VAL A 206 -3.41 4.36 17.27
C VAL A 206 -3.83 5.82 17.21
N LEU A 207 -3.10 6.62 16.43
CA LEU A 207 -3.43 8.04 16.19
C LEU A 207 -4.34 8.24 14.96
N GLY A 208 -4.50 7.20 14.12
CA GLY A 208 -5.47 7.17 13.03
C GLY A 208 -6.87 6.77 13.51
N ASN A 209 -7.72 6.39 12.56
CA ASN A 209 -9.07 5.94 12.87
C ASN A 209 -9.06 4.49 13.34
N VAL A 210 -9.77 4.21 14.44
CA VAL A 210 -10.06 2.85 14.92
C VAL A 210 -11.51 2.56 14.62
N ARG A 211 -11.78 1.48 13.87
CA ARG A 211 -13.14 0.96 13.64
C ARG A 211 -13.26 -0.40 14.30
N GLU A 212 -14.40 -0.64 14.90
CA GLU A 212 -14.71 -1.89 15.62
C GLU A 212 -15.80 -2.65 14.92
N PHE A 213 -15.62 -3.96 14.87
CA PHE A 213 -16.61 -4.88 14.30
C PHE A 213 -16.73 -6.12 15.20
N GLU A 214 -17.95 -6.53 15.42
CA GLU A 214 -18.27 -7.84 15.98
C GLU A 214 -18.66 -8.78 14.84
N SER A 215 -18.09 -9.95 14.80
CA SER A 215 -18.45 -10.97 13.83
C SER A 215 -18.83 -12.28 14.52
N ASN A 216 -19.72 -13.00 13.89
CA ASN A 216 -19.76 -14.46 14.03
C ASN A 216 -18.72 -15.01 13.05
N SER A 217 -18.09 -16.13 13.33
CA SER A 217 -16.95 -16.67 12.58
C SER A 217 -17.09 -16.73 11.04
N ASN A 218 -18.31 -16.61 10.52
CA ASN A 218 -18.60 -16.59 9.09
C ASN A 218 -18.58 -15.19 8.46
N ASP A 219 -18.56 -14.12 9.27
CA ASP A 219 -18.77 -12.76 8.80
C ASP A 219 -17.47 -11.93 8.66
N ILE A 220 -16.32 -12.50 9.13
CA ILE A 220 -15.01 -11.80 9.05
C ILE A 220 -14.66 -11.44 7.61
N PHE A 221 -14.90 -12.35 6.68
CA PHE A 221 -14.67 -12.10 5.25
C PHE A 221 -15.53 -10.96 4.72
N ASP A 222 -16.82 -10.94 5.05
CA ASP A 222 -17.76 -9.91 4.59
C ASP A 222 -17.41 -8.54 5.17
N ILE A 223 -16.96 -8.48 6.42
CA ILE A 223 -16.46 -7.25 7.05
C ILE A 223 -15.25 -6.73 6.29
N ILE A 224 -14.26 -7.58 6.03
CA ILE A 224 -13.04 -7.20 5.31
C ILE A 224 -13.39 -6.74 3.89
N MET A 225 -14.22 -7.49 3.15
CA MET A 225 -14.61 -7.13 1.78
C MET A 225 -15.30 -5.77 1.74
N ARG A 226 -16.24 -5.51 2.65
CA ARG A 226 -16.92 -4.22 2.75
C ARG A 226 -15.95 -3.07 3.02
N GLU A 227 -14.97 -3.26 3.91
CA GLU A 227 -13.97 -2.25 4.21
C GLU A 227 -13.01 -2.02 3.03
N LEU A 228 -12.61 -3.08 2.31
CA LEU A 228 -11.82 -2.96 1.08
C LEU A 228 -12.56 -2.20 -0.04
N GLU A 229 -13.88 -2.32 -0.07
CA GLU A 229 -14.73 -1.60 -1.03
C GLU A 229 -14.95 -0.14 -0.63
N ASN A 230 -15.07 0.17 0.65
CA ASN A 230 -15.29 1.52 1.17
C ASN A 230 -14.04 2.41 1.07
N ASP A 231 -12.86 1.84 0.98
CA ASP A 231 -11.59 2.56 0.77
C ASP A 231 -11.35 2.95 -0.72
N LYS A 232 -12.42 2.99 -1.53
CA LYS A 232 -12.36 3.38 -2.96
C LYS A 232 -12.13 4.86 -3.15
#